data_13fb00cc29996bcae6301defb2e84449
#
_entry.id   13fb00cc29996bcae6301defb2e84449
#
_cell.length_a   1.000
_cell.length_b   1.000
_cell.length_c   1.000
_cell.angle_alpha   90.00
_cell.angle_beta   90.00
_cell.angle_gamma   90.00
#
_symmetry.space_group_name_H-M   'P 1'
#
loop_
_entity.id
_entity.type
_entity.pdbx_description
1 polymer ?
#
loop_
_entity_poly.entity_id
_entity_poly.type
_entity_poly.pdbx_seq_one_letter_code
_entity_poly.pdbx_strand_id
1 'polypeptide(L)'
;MNYHWNWRIFWEPAPNGTGTYLDMLLSGLVLTIETAICAWIIALVFGSVIGVLRTLPSKTASRIGFGYVEFFRNLPLLVQLFIWFFVLPEILPRSWGLWLKQMPNAPFYTAAIGIGLFMSARVAEQTRAGINSLPRGQKLAATALGLTTAQAYRYVLLPMAFRIIMPPLTSEFLSTIKNTSVAITIGLIELTGEARAMQEFSFQVFEAFTGATVLYLLINIVVVIAMRFLERALAVPGYIGGK
;
A
#
# COMPACT_ATOMS: atom_id res chain seq x y z
N MET A 1 -6.39 16.40 35.58
CA MET A 1 -5.44 17.01 34.66
C MET A 1 -6.14 18.20 34.00
N ASN A 2 -5.63 19.42 34.20
CA ASN A 2 -6.19 20.59 33.52
C ASN A 2 -5.44 20.77 32.20
N TYR A 3 -5.93 20.17 31.13
CA TYR A 3 -5.39 20.37 29.79
C TYR A 3 -6.00 21.65 29.20
N HIS A 4 -5.17 22.52 28.64
CA HIS A 4 -5.61 23.77 28.04
C HIS A 4 -5.81 23.54 26.54
N TRP A 5 -7.06 23.31 26.15
CA TRP A 5 -7.44 23.10 24.75
C TRP A 5 -7.20 24.33 23.90
N ASN A 6 -6.50 24.18 22.76
CA ASN A 6 -6.26 25.27 21.80
C ASN A 6 -6.56 24.83 20.38
N TRP A 7 -7.82 24.73 20.01
CA TRP A 7 -8.21 24.39 18.64
C TRP A 7 -7.86 25.48 17.61
N ARG A 8 -7.46 26.71 18.03
CA ARG A 8 -6.98 27.77 17.15
C ARG A 8 -5.57 27.50 16.64
N ILE A 9 -4.85 26.59 17.24
CA ILE A 9 -3.47 26.20 16.89
C ILE A 9 -3.34 25.90 15.40
N PHE A 10 -4.35 25.32 14.75
CA PHE A 10 -4.29 24.99 13.34
C PHE A 10 -4.08 26.21 12.43
N TRP A 11 -4.47 27.39 12.86
CA TRP A 11 -4.29 28.66 12.12
C TRP A 11 -3.11 29.48 12.63
N GLU A 12 -2.41 29.03 13.64
CA GLU A 12 -1.20 29.69 14.12
C GLU A 12 -0.01 29.39 13.18
N PRO A 13 0.95 30.31 13.07
CA PRO A 13 2.14 30.11 12.22
C PRO A 13 2.93 28.88 12.65
N ALA A 14 3.27 28.01 11.68
CA ALA A 14 4.13 26.87 11.93
C ALA A 14 5.59 27.28 12.05
N PRO A 15 6.39 26.63 12.90
CA PRO A 15 7.77 26.99 13.18
C PRO A 15 8.70 26.81 11.96
N ASN A 16 8.31 26.01 10.99
CA ASN A 16 9.05 25.79 9.73
C ASN A 16 8.91 26.95 8.72
N GLY A 17 8.13 28.00 9.05
CA GLY A 17 7.93 29.17 8.19
C GLY A 17 7.11 28.93 6.92
N THR A 18 6.50 27.77 6.77
CA THR A 18 5.76 27.37 5.54
C THR A 18 4.25 27.61 5.61
N GLY A 19 3.79 28.44 6.53
CA GLY A 19 2.37 28.75 6.72
C GLY A 19 1.88 28.42 8.10
N THR A 20 0.70 27.83 8.22
CA THR A 20 0.06 27.44 9.48
C THR A 20 0.34 25.97 9.83
N TYR A 21 0.01 25.57 11.06
CA TYR A 21 0.05 24.16 11.44
C TYR A 21 -0.92 23.29 10.61
N LEU A 22 -2.01 23.87 10.12
CA LEU A 22 -2.89 23.16 9.18
C LEU A 22 -2.19 22.91 7.85
N ASP A 23 -1.48 23.90 7.29
CA ASP A 23 -0.72 23.74 6.04
C ASP A 23 0.36 22.66 6.19
N MET A 24 1.00 22.61 7.36
CA MET A 24 1.97 21.58 7.71
C MET A 24 1.35 20.17 7.69
N LEU A 25 0.19 19.97 8.33
CA LEU A 25 -0.53 18.70 8.29
C LEU A 25 -1.01 18.33 6.85
N LEU A 26 -1.45 19.32 6.08
CA LEU A 26 -1.85 19.09 4.68
C LEU A 26 -0.66 18.70 3.80
N SER A 27 0.51 19.28 4.00
CA SER A 27 1.73 18.87 3.29
C SER A 27 2.10 17.41 3.63
N GLY A 28 2.01 17.01 4.89
CA GLY A 28 2.18 15.63 5.31
C GLY A 28 1.14 14.68 4.72
N LEU A 29 -0.12 15.14 4.58
CA LEU A 29 -1.17 14.38 3.91
C LEU A 29 -0.85 14.12 2.43
N VAL A 30 -0.35 15.13 1.71
CA VAL A 30 0.09 14.97 0.31
C VAL A 30 1.18 13.92 0.22
N LEU A 31 2.20 13.98 1.06
CA LEU A 31 3.29 13.00 1.07
C LEU A 31 2.81 11.58 1.44
N THR A 32 1.83 11.47 2.36
CA THR A 32 1.13 10.21 2.66
C THR A 32 0.49 9.61 1.41
N ILE A 33 -0.26 10.44 0.66
CA ILE A 33 -0.97 10.01 -0.57
C ILE A 33 0.03 9.58 -1.65
N GLU A 34 1.06 10.39 -1.90
CA GLU A 34 2.10 10.07 -2.89
C GLU A 34 2.81 8.76 -2.57
N THR A 35 3.23 8.59 -1.32
CA THR A 35 3.87 7.35 -0.86
C THR A 35 2.94 6.15 -1.00
N ALA A 36 1.67 6.30 -0.60
CA ALA A 36 0.67 5.23 -0.69
C ALA A 36 0.37 4.83 -2.15
N ILE A 37 0.26 5.79 -3.07
CA ILE A 37 0.02 5.51 -4.50
C ILE A 37 1.22 4.78 -5.11
N CYS A 38 2.45 5.26 -4.87
CA CYS A 38 3.65 4.61 -5.36
C CYS A 38 3.77 3.17 -4.81
N ALA A 39 3.59 2.99 -3.50
CA ALA A 39 3.58 1.67 -2.88
C ALA A 39 2.49 0.76 -3.43
N TRP A 40 1.28 1.30 -3.65
CA TRP A 40 0.16 0.54 -4.18
C TRP A 40 0.39 0.05 -5.62
N ILE A 41 0.96 0.88 -6.48
CA ILE A 41 1.34 0.48 -7.85
C ILE A 41 2.32 -0.69 -7.80
N ILE A 42 3.36 -0.60 -6.97
CA ILE A 42 4.32 -1.69 -6.76
C ILE A 42 3.60 -2.94 -6.25
N ALA A 43 2.73 -2.80 -5.24
CA ALA A 43 1.97 -3.90 -4.66
C ALA A 43 1.08 -4.60 -5.70
N LEU A 44 0.37 -3.84 -6.54
CA LEU A 44 -0.48 -4.40 -7.59
C LEU A 44 0.32 -5.15 -8.65
N VAL A 45 1.42 -4.55 -9.14
CA VAL A 45 2.25 -5.16 -10.18
C VAL A 45 2.90 -6.45 -9.67
N PHE A 46 3.68 -6.37 -8.60
CA PHE A 46 4.39 -7.53 -8.06
C PHE A 46 3.42 -8.56 -7.49
N GLY A 47 2.41 -8.13 -6.74
CA GLY A 47 1.43 -9.02 -6.14
C GLY A 47 0.63 -9.79 -7.20
N SER A 48 0.20 -9.13 -8.28
CA SER A 48 -0.50 -9.81 -9.37
C SER A 48 0.38 -10.85 -10.05
N VAL A 49 1.63 -10.51 -10.37
CA VAL A 49 2.58 -11.45 -10.97
C VAL A 49 2.83 -12.65 -10.06
N ILE A 50 3.14 -12.41 -8.79
CA ILE A 50 3.40 -13.48 -7.81
C ILE A 50 2.14 -14.33 -7.58
N GLY A 51 0.97 -13.70 -7.47
CA GLY A 51 -0.31 -14.41 -7.33
C GLY A 51 -0.59 -15.35 -8.50
N VAL A 52 -0.34 -14.88 -9.73
CA VAL A 52 -0.45 -15.71 -10.94
C VAL A 52 0.55 -16.86 -10.92
N LEU A 53 1.84 -16.60 -10.61
CA LEU A 53 2.87 -17.63 -10.53
C LEU A 53 2.46 -18.78 -9.60
N ARG A 54 1.76 -18.48 -8.51
CA ARG A 54 1.28 -19.47 -7.52
C ARG A 54 0.11 -20.33 -8.02
N THR A 55 -0.53 -19.97 -9.13
CA THR A 55 -1.64 -20.73 -9.73
C THR A 55 -1.24 -21.48 -11.01
N LEU A 56 -0.03 -21.23 -11.53
CA LEU A 56 0.47 -21.93 -12.70
C LEU A 56 0.68 -23.44 -12.45
N PRO A 57 0.60 -24.29 -13.48
CA PRO A 57 0.87 -25.72 -13.37
C PRO A 57 2.32 -26.06 -12.95
N SER A 58 3.25 -25.13 -13.14
CA SER A 58 4.68 -25.30 -12.79
C SER A 58 4.90 -25.32 -11.29
N LYS A 59 5.37 -26.45 -10.76
CA LYS A 59 5.73 -26.58 -9.33
C LYS A 59 6.84 -25.60 -8.91
N THR A 60 7.79 -25.32 -9.79
CA THR A 60 8.89 -24.37 -9.52
C THR A 60 8.36 -22.95 -9.38
N ALA A 61 7.53 -22.48 -10.33
CA ALA A 61 6.94 -21.16 -10.27
C ALA A 61 6.08 -20.98 -9.00
N SER A 62 5.28 -21.99 -8.67
CA SER A 62 4.44 -21.98 -7.47
C SER A 62 5.28 -21.93 -6.19
N ARG A 63 6.39 -22.67 -6.10
CA ARG A 63 7.31 -22.65 -4.94
C ARG A 63 8.01 -21.30 -4.77
N ILE A 64 8.49 -20.70 -5.86
CA ILE A 64 9.09 -19.36 -5.83
C ILE A 64 8.09 -18.33 -5.30
N GLY A 65 6.88 -18.31 -5.86
CA GLY A 65 5.84 -17.41 -5.41
C GLY A 65 5.40 -17.67 -3.96
N PHE A 66 5.38 -18.92 -3.50
CA PHE A 66 5.13 -19.27 -2.11
C PHE A 66 6.22 -18.71 -1.18
N GLY A 67 7.49 -18.96 -1.49
CA GLY A 67 8.62 -18.46 -0.68
C GLY A 67 8.62 -16.92 -0.58
N TYR A 68 8.33 -16.22 -1.69
CA TYR A 68 8.19 -14.77 -1.69
C TYR A 68 7.10 -14.30 -0.71
N VAL A 69 5.91 -14.87 -0.81
CA VAL A 69 4.78 -14.46 0.03
C VAL A 69 5.05 -14.76 1.51
N GLU A 70 5.59 -15.95 1.82
CA GLU A 70 5.95 -16.30 3.20
C GLU A 70 7.01 -15.36 3.77
N PHE A 71 8.03 -14.99 2.99
CA PHE A 71 9.05 -14.05 3.43
C PHE A 71 8.45 -12.70 3.83
N PHE A 72 7.69 -12.06 2.92
CA PHE A 72 7.17 -10.72 3.17
C PHE A 72 6.04 -10.68 4.21
N ARG A 73 5.24 -11.74 4.34
CA ARG A 73 4.13 -11.79 5.32
C ARG A 73 4.58 -12.08 6.74
N ASN A 74 5.67 -12.83 6.91
CA ASN A 74 6.13 -13.25 8.24
C ASN A 74 7.08 -12.24 8.90
N LEU A 75 7.52 -11.22 8.17
CA LEU A 75 8.34 -10.15 8.73
C LEU A 75 7.48 -8.92 9.02
N PRO A 76 7.58 -8.31 10.22
CA PRO A 76 6.92 -7.04 10.51
C PRO A 76 7.35 -5.94 9.53
N LEU A 77 6.41 -5.11 9.06
CA LEU A 77 6.70 -4.02 8.14
C LEU A 77 7.82 -3.09 8.65
N LEU A 78 7.77 -2.71 9.92
CA LEU A 78 8.79 -1.85 10.53
C LEU A 78 10.19 -2.45 10.40
N VAL A 79 10.33 -3.75 10.67
CA VAL A 79 11.62 -4.46 10.55
C VAL A 79 12.09 -4.46 9.08
N GLN A 80 11.17 -4.67 8.13
CA GLN A 80 11.50 -4.61 6.71
C GLN A 80 12.01 -3.22 6.31
N LEU A 81 11.32 -2.14 6.74
CA LEU A 81 11.77 -0.77 6.45
C LEU A 81 13.16 -0.48 7.02
N PHE A 82 13.46 -0.96 8.23
CA PHE A 82 14.80 -0.84 8.82
C PHE A 82 15.86 -1.59 8.03
N ILE A 83 15.56 -2.81 7.57
CA ILE A 83 16.47 -3.57 6.72
C ILE A 83 16.74 -2.83 5.40
N TRP A 84 15.71 -2.32 4.74
CA TRP A 84 15.86 -1.61 3.48
C TRP A 84 16.62 -0.29 3.61
N PHE A 85 16.38 0.46 4.70
CA PHE A 85 16.93 1.80 4.87
C PHE A 85 18.31 1.80 5.51
N PHE A 86 18.51 1.00 6.57
CA PHE A 86 19.77 1.02 7.35
C PHE A 86 20.72 -0.12 6.98
N VAL A 87 20.20 -1.33 6.73
CA VAL A 87 21.05 -2.50 6.55
C VAL A 87 21.46 -2.70 5.09
N LEU A 88 20.52 -2.56 4.15
CA LEU A 88 20.79 -2.79 2.72
C LEU A 88 21.97 -1.94 2.20
N PRO A 89 22.07 -0.62 2.48
CA PRO A 89 23.21 0.17 2.02
C PRO A 89 24.57 -0.30 2.57
N GLU A 90 24.59 -0.94 3.76
CA GLU A 90 25.85 -1.43 4.38
C GLU A 90 26.34 -2.74 3.77
N ILE A 91 25.44 -3.60 3.31
CA ILE A 91 25.80 -4.91 2.72
C ILE A 91 26.07 -4.85 1.22
N LEU A 92 25.68 -3.75 0.56
CA LEU A 92 25.94 -3.54 -0.87
C LEU A 92 27.40 -3.10 -1.12
N PRO A 93 27.92 -3.28 -2.36
CA PRO A 93 29.18 -2.70 -2.75
C PRO A 93 29.24 -1.20 -2.41
N ARG A 94 30.40 -0.71 -1.93
CA ARG A 94 30.56 0.66 -1.39
C ARG A 94 29.97 1.76 -2.26
N SER A 95 30.13 1.68 -3.58
CA SER A 95 29.60 2.66 -4.53
C SER A 95 28.06 2.73 -4.50
N TRP A 96 27.41 1.59 -4.45
CA TRP A 96 25.94 1.48 -4.41
C TRP A 96 25.37 1.86 -3.05
N GLY A 97 26.04 1.43 -1.97
CA GLY A 97 25.66 1.82 -0.62
C GLY A 97 25.73 3.32 -0.39
N LEU A 98 26.82 3.96 -0.84
CA LEU A 98 26.97 5.41 -0.77
C LEU A 98 25.92 6.14 -1.63
N TRP A 99 25.65 5.65 -2.84
CA TRP A 99 24.62 6.22 -3.70
C TRP A 99 23.23 6.20 -3.04
N LEU A 100 22.84 5.08 -2.42
CA LEU A 100 21.57 4.97 -1.70
C LEU A 100 21.50 5.96 -0.51
N LYS A 101 22.58 6.06 0.28
CA LYS A 101 22.64 6.96 1.44
C LYS A 101 22.59 8.44 1.05
N GLN A 102 23.14 8.80 -0.09
CA GLN A 102 23.19 10.17 -0.60
C GLN A 102 22.01 10.54 -1.50
N MET A 103 21.12 9.59 -1.75
CA MET A 103 19.97 9.82 -2.62
C MET A 103 19.03 10.88 -2.00
N PRO A 104 18.70 11.96 -2.73
CA PRO A 104 17.66 12.89 -2.28
C PRO A 104 16.35 12.14 -2.02
N ASN A 105 15.68 12.46 -0.92
CA ASN A 105 14.41 11.81 -0.53
C ASN A 105 14.51 10.28 -0.35
N ALA A 106 15.67 9.74 0.06
CA ALA A 106 15.85 8.32 0.32
C ALA A 106 14.75 7.70 1.20
N PRO A 107 14.24 8.34 2.27
CA PRO A 107 13.11 7.81 3.04
C PRO A 107 11.85 7.57 2.20
N PHE A 108 11.52 8.47 1.27
CA PHE A 108 10.35 8.33 0.40
C PHE A 108 10.45 7.09 -0.51
N TYR A 109 11.57 6.95 -1.23
CA TYR A 109 11.77 5.81 -2.13
C TYR A 109 11.82 4.49 -1.36
N THR A 110 12.50 4.48 -0.21
CA THR A 110 12.57 3.28 0.65
C THR A 110 11.19 2.91 1.19
N ALA A 111 10.41 3.90 1.65
CA ALA A 111 9.05 3.68 2.11
C ALA A 111 8.15 3.14 0.99
N ALA A 112 8.15 3.78 -0.18
CA ALA A 112 7.33 3.38 -1.32
C ALA A 112 7.65 1.93 -1.78
N ILE A 113 8.94 1.60 -1.90
CA ILE A 113 9.37 0.25 -2.30
C ILE A 113 9.10 -0.76 -1.18
N GLY A 114 9.50 -0.48 0.06
CA GLY A 114 9.37 -1.40 1.19
C GLY A 114 7.90 -1.72 1.52
N ILE A 115 7.04 -0.69 1.62
CA ILE A 115 5.60 -0.87 1.82
C ILE A 115 4.99 -1.58 0.60
N GLY A 116 5.39 -1.21 -0.61
CA GLY A 116 4.91 -1.83 -1.84
C GLY A 116 5.21 -3.32 -1.90
N LEU A 117 6.43 -3.74 -1.58
CA LEU A 117 6.81 -5.16 -1.53
C LEU A 117 6.08 -5.92 -0.41
N PHE A 118 5.96 -5.32 0.77
CA PHE A 118 5.18 -5.89 1.87
C PHE A 118 3.71 -6.10 1.48
N MET A 119 3.06 -5.09 0.90
CA MET A 119 1.67 -5.17 0.48
C MET A 119 1.47 -6.08 -0.74
N SER A 120 2.50 -6.25 -1.59
CA SER A 120 2.43 -7.15 -2.74
C SER A 120 2.20 -8.61 -2.36
N ALA A 121 2.70 -9.04 -1.21
CA ALA A 121 2.44 -10.38 -0.70
C ALA A 121 0.95 -10.60 -0.35
N ARG A 122 0.27 -9.57 0.15
CA ARG A 122 -1.18 -9.58 0.40
C ARG A 122 -1.97 -9.58 -0.91
N VAL A 123 -1.61 -8.71 -1.84
CA VAL A 123 -2.21 -8.68 -3.19
C VAL A 123 -2.01 -10.01 -3.91
N ALA A 124 -0.85 -10.67 -3.75
CA ALA A 124 -0.59 -11.99 -4.32
C ALA A 124 -1.56 -13.06 -3.79
N GLU A 125 -1.86 -13.04 -2.49
CA GLU A 125 -2.87 -13.94 -1.90
C GLU A 125 -4.28 -13.65 -2.44
N GLN A 126 -4.66 -12.37 -2.56
CA GLN A 126 -5.96 -12.00 -3.13
C GLN A 126 -6.05 -12.47 -4.59
N THR A 127 -5.01 -12.22 -5.39
CA THR A 127 -4.96 -12.65 -6.79
C THR A 127 -5.06 -14.16 -6.92
N ARG A 128 -4.31 -14.92 -6.10
CA ARG A 128 -4.38 -16.38 -6.05
C ARG A 128 -5.78 -16.87 -5.65
N ALA A 129 -6.35 -16.27 -4.62
CA ALA A 129 -7.70 -16.61 -4.14
C ALA A 129 -8.75 -16.34 -5.22
N GLY A 130 -8.67 -15.19 -5.90
CA GLY A 130 -9.58 -14.84 -6.99
C GLY A 130 -9.51 -15.81 -8.17
N ILE A 131 -8.30 -16.19 -8.60
CA ILE A 131 -8.15 -17.18 -9.69
C ILE A 131 -8.70 -18.55 -9.26
N ASN A 132 -8.43 -18.97 -8.03
CA ASN A 132 -8.88 -20.27 -7.53
C ASN A 132 -10.38 -20.34 -7.22
N SER A 133 -11.05 -19.19 -7.03
CA SER A 133 -12.51 -19.13 -6.82
C SER A 133 -13.31 -19.33 -8.10
N LEU A 134 -12.66 -19.23 -9.28
CA LEU A 134 -13.33 -19.42 -10.55
C LEU A 134 -13.75 -20.89 -10.77
N PRO A 135 -14.94 -21.15 -11.35
CA PRO A 135 -15.36 -22.50 -11.69
C PRO A 135 -14.34 -23.22 -12.58
N ARG A 136 -13.99 -24.45 -12.23
CA ARG A 136 -13.04 -25.29 -12.98
C ARG A 136 -13.41 -25.42 -14.46
N GLY A 137 -14.70 -25.38 -14.78
CA GLY A 137 -15.22 -25.41 -16.14
C GLY A 137 -14.70 -24.30 -17.04
N GLN A 138 -14.44 -23.09 -16.50
CA GLN A 138 -13.89 -21.99 -17.30
C GLN A 138 -12.49 -22.30 -17.83
N LYS A 139 -11.62 -22.87 -17.00
CA LYS A 139 -10.27 -23.29 -17.41
C LYS A 139 -10.33 -24.44 -18.41
N LEU A 140 -11.22 -25.43 -18.18
CA LEU A 140 -11.40 -26.57 -19.07
C LEU A 140 -11.96 -26.12 -20.41
N ALA A 141 -12.96 -25.22 -20.43
CA ALA A 141 -13.52 -24.68 -21.67
C ALA A 141 -12.46 -23.89 -22.47
N ALA A 142 -11.64 -23.07 -21.81
CA ALA A 142 -10.55 -22.37 -22.47
C ALA A 142 -9.56 -23.34 -23.14
N THR A 143 -9.22 -24.44 -22.47
CA THR A 143 -8.36 -25.50 -23.04
C THR A 143 -9.04 -26.24 -24.20
N ALA A 144 -10.33 -26.56 -24.09
CA ALA A 144 -11.10 -27.21 -25.17
C ALA A 144 -11.21 -26.33 -26.42
N LEU A 145 -11.21 -25.02 -26.28
CA LEU A 145 -11.15 -24.04 -27.37
C LEU A 145 -9.74 -23.86 -27.97
N GLY A 146 -8.75 -24.62 -27.49
CA GLY A 146 -7.37 -24.55 -28.00
C GLY A 146 -6.55 -23.37 -27.47
N LEU A 147 -7.00 -22.65 -26.42
CA LEU A 147 -6.24 -21.58 -25.85
C LEU A 147 -5.01 -22.12 -25.10
N THR A 148 -3.85 -21.50 -25.35
CA THR A 148 -2.65 -21.75 -24.53
C THR A 148 -2.87 -21.31 -23.09
N THR A 149 -2.07 -21.83 -22.17
CA THR A 149 -2.15 -21.41 -20.74
C THR A 149 -2.08 -19.89 -20.59
N ALA A 150 -1.15 -19.22 -21.29
CA ALA A 150 -1.02 -17.77 -21.25
C ALA A 150 -2.29 -17.05 -21.76
N GLN A 151 -2.87 -17.53 -22.85
CA GLN A 151 -4.12 -17.00 -23.40
C GLN A 151 -5.31 -17.23 -22.46
N ALA A 152 -5.42 -18.43 -21.86
CA ALA A 152 -6.46 -18.72 -20.87
C ALA A 152 -6.37 -17.79 -19.65
N TYR A 153 -5.16 -17.52 -19.14
CA TYR A 153 -4.98 -16.53 -18.05
C TYR A 153 -5.34 -15.12 -18.51
N ARG A 154 -4.80 -14.67 -19.65
CA ARG A 154 -4.96 -13.29 -20.11
C ARG A 154 -6.40 -12.93 -20.47
N TYR A 155 -7.11 -13.84 -21.17
CA TYR A 155 -8.42 -13.52 -21.75
C TYR A 155 -9.61 -14.04 -20.94
N VAL A 156 -9.40 -15.04 -20.06
CA VAL A 156 -10.51 -15.69 -19.33
C VAL A 156 -10.33 -15.51 -17.82
N LEU A 157 -9.24 -16.01 -17.24
CA LEU A 157 -9.13 -16.12 -15.79
C LEU A 157 -8.84 -14.78 -15.11
N LEU A 158 -7.85 -14.01 -15.56
CA LEU A 158 -7.45 -12.77 -14.92
C LEU A 158 -8.54 -11.68 -14.96
N PRO A 159 -9.21 -11.43 -16.11
CA PRO A 159 -10.28 -10.44 -16.13
C PRO A 159 -11.40 -10.73 -15.13
N MET A 160 -11.76 -12.01 -14.96
CA MET A 160 -12.78 -12.43 -14.01
C MET A 160 -12.27 -12.39 -12.57
N ALA A 161 -11.05 -12.90 -12.31
CA ALA A 161 -10.45 -12.91 -10.99
C ALA A 161 -10.31 -11.49 -10.43
N PHE A 162 -9.81 -10.52 -11.22
CA PHE A 162 -9.66 -9.15 -10.78
C PHE A 162 -10.99 -8.50 -10.40
N ARG A 163 -12.07 -8.79 -11.11
CA ARG A 163 -13.41 -8.30 -10.74
C ARG A 163 -13.88 -8.85 -9.40
N ILE A 164 -13.60 -10.12 -9.11
CA ILE A 164 -13.99 -10.78 -7.85
C ILE A 164 -13.19 -10.22 -6.67
N ILE A 165 -11.90 -9.91 -6.86
CA ILE A 165 -11.03 -9.44 -5.78
C ILE A 165 -11.04 -7.93 -5.57
N MET A 166 -11.79 -7.16 -6.35
CA MET A 166 -11.87 -5.70 -6.18
C MET A 166 -12.23 -5.28 -4.74
N PRO A 167 -13.25 -5.86 -4.07
CA PRO A 167 -13.56 -5.48 -2.68
C PRO A 167 -12.40 -5.76 -1.70
N PRO A 168 -11.78 -6.94 -1.65
CA PRO A 168 -10.60 -7.14 -0.80
C PRO A 168 -9.41 -6.24 -1.20
N LEU A 169 -9.19 -5.93 -2.48
CA LEU A 169 -8.14 -4.99 -2.90
C LEU A 169 -8.39 -3.57 -2.36
N THR A 170 -9.64 -3.14 -2.24
CA THR A 170 -9.99 -1.88 -1.57
C THR A 170 -9.47 -1.87 -0.13
N SER A 171 -9.69 -2.95 0.63
CA SER A 171 -9.21 -3.07 2.00
C SER A 171 -7.69 -3.07 2.11
N GLU A 172 -7.00 -3.70 1.15
CA GLU A 172 -5.54 -3.68 1.11
C GLU A 172 -5.00 -2.29 0.74
N PHE A 173 -5.67 -1.53 -0.13
CA PHE A 173 -5.27 -0.15 -0.43
C PHE A 173 -5.44 0.78 0.78
N LEU A 174 -6.55 0.69 1.51
CA LEU A 174 -6.74 1.42 2.77
C LEU A 174 -5.66 1.05 3.81
N SER A 175 -5.25 -0.21 3.84
CA SER A 175 -4.14 -0.66 4.69
C SER A 175 -2.80 -0.07 4.22
N THR A 176 -2.58 0.07 2.91
CA THR A 176 -1.38 0.73 2.36
C THR A 176 -1.26 2.17 2.83
N ILE A 177 -2.36 2.95 2.77
CA ILE A 177 -2.39 4.34 3.26
C ILE A 177 -2.01 4.40 4.74
N LYS A 178 -2.58 3.54 5.58
CA LYS A 178 -2.26 3.51 7.02
C LYS A 178 -0.82 3.08 7.29
N ASN A 179 -0.28 2.19 6.49
CA ASN A 179 1.09 1.69 6.64
C ASN A 179 2.15 2.74 6.32
N THR A 180 1.82 3.84 5.62
CA THR A 180 2.78 4.93 5.41
C THR A 180 3.24 5.56 6.73
N SER A 181 2.39 5.58 7.75
CA SER A 181 2.73 6.10 9.08
C SER A 181 3.91 5.39 9.74
N VAL A 182 4.19 4.13 9.38
CA VAL A 182 5.35 3.40 9.90
C VAL A 182 6.66 4.00 9.36
N ALA A 183 6.62 4.67 8.20
CA ALA A 183 7.81 5.21 7.56
C ALA A 183 8.41 6.44 8.28
N ILE A 184 7.71 7.02 9.26
CA ILE A 184 8.28 8.02 10.18
C ILE A 184 9.55 7.49 10.87
N THR A 185 9.62 6.19 11.10
CA THR A 185 10.75 5.51 11.76
C THR A 185 12.04 5.51 10.95
N ILE A 186 11.94 5.74 9.64
CA ILE A 186 13.08 5.90 8.72
C ILE A 186 13.25 7.35 8.25
N GLY A 187 12.54 8.31 8.91
CA GLY A 187 12.68 9.74 8.64
C GLY A 187 11.76 10.30 7.56
N LEU A 188 10.72 9.58 7.11
CA LEU A 188 9.70 10.13 6.24
C LEU A 188 8.71 10.95 7.06
N ILE A 189 8.68 12.27 6.83
CA ILE A 189 7.80 13.20 7.54
C ILE A 189 6.46 13.31 6.78
N GLU A 190 5.69 12.24 6.82
CA GLU A 190 4.33 12.18 6.30
C GLU A 190 3.32 12.70 7.35
N LEU A 191 2.02 12.53 7.17
CA LEU A 191 0.98 13.10 8.03
C LEU A 191 1.18 12.81 9.54
N THR A 192 1.60 11.59 9.91
CA THR A 192 1.90 11.26 11.32
C THR A 192 3.17 11.95 11.79
N GLY A 193 4.16 12.08 10.89
CA GLY A 193 5.39 12.81 11.16
C GLY A 193 5.14 14.30 11.41
N GLU A 194 4.31 14.92 10.59
CA GLU A 194 3.92 16.32 10.76
C GLU A 194 3.08 16.54 12.02
N ALA A 195 2.16 15.64 12.36
CA ALA A 195 1.41 15.70 13.60
C ALA A 195 2.35 15.60 14.84
N ARG A 196 3.36 14.73 14.76
CA ARG A 196 4.37 14.63 15.81
C ARG A 196 5.21 15.89 15.92
N ALA A 197 5.65 16.47 14.82
CA ALA A 197 6.38 17.74 14.81
C ALA A 197 5.50 18.89 15.38
N MET A 198 4.23 18.97 14.97
CA MET A 198 3.27 19.91 15.53
C MET A 198 3.17 19.75 17.06
N GLN A 199 3.04 18.53 17.56
CA GLN A 199 3.00 18.25 18.99
C GLN A 199 4.30 18.68 19.71
N GLU A 200 5.45 18.42 19.12
CA GLU A 200 6.76 18.74 19.71
C GLU A 200 6.98 20.27 19.81
N PHE A 201 6.50 21.05 18.85
CA PHE A 201 6.65 22.50 18.84
C PHE A 201 5.57 23.24 19.63
N SER A 202 4.33 22.76 19.61
CA SER A 202 3.19 23.46 20.23
C SER A 202 2.82 22.93 21.60
N PHE A 203 3.28 21.73 21.98
CA PHE A 203 2.86 20.97 23.17
C PHE A 203 1.37 20.61 23.18
N GLN A 204 0.66 20.78 22.05
CA GLN A 204 -0.77 20.49 21.89
C GLN A 204 -0.97 19.08 21.32
N VAL A 205 -0.81 18.07 22.21
CA VAL A 205 -0.82 16.64 21.82
C VAL A 205 -2.16 16.21 21.21
N PHE A 206 -3.27 16.56 21.88
CA PHE A 206 -4.60 16.10 21.47
C PHE A 206 -5.03 16.74 20.16
N GLU A 207 -4.79 18.04 19.98
CA GLU A 207 -5.12 18.77 18.76
C GLU A 207 -4.35 18.22 17.56
N ALA A 208 -3.02 18.03 17.70
CA ALA A 208 -2.16 17.53 16.63
C ALA A 208 -2.61 16.15 16.13
N PHE A 209 -2.76 15.18 17.03
CA PHE A 209 -3.17 13.84 16.66
C PHE A 209 -4.65 13.71 16.28
N THR A 210 -5.53 14.56 16.83
CA THR A 210 -6.93 14.63 16.36
C THR A 210 -6.98 15.18 14.94
N GLY A 211 -6.22 16.24 14.62
CA GLY A 211 -6.13 16.76 13.26
C GLY A 211 -5.66 15.71 12.26
N ALA A 212 -4.57 15.01 12.57
CA ALA A 212 -4.09 13.92 11.73
C ALA A 212 -5.12 12.77 11.60
N THR A 213 -5.79 12.40 12.68
CA THR A 213 -6.82 11.36 12.68
C THR A 213 -7.98 11.73 11.76
N VAL A 214 -8.46 12.98 11.83
CA VAL A 214 -9.53 13.48 10.96
C VAL A 214 -9.08 13.45 9.50
N LEU A 215 -7.86 13.88 9.19
CA LEU A 215 -7.33 13.85 7.82
C LEU A 215 -7.17 12.42 7.29
N TYR A 216 -6.67 11.47 8.09
CA TYR A 216 -6.64 10.04 7.72
C TYR A 216 -8.04 9.49 7.47
N LEU A 217 -9.01 9.87 8.28
CA LEU A 217 -10.38 9.42 8.13
C LEU A 217 -11.01 9.96 6.84
N LEU A 218 -10.79 11.24 6.55
CA LEU A 218 -11.27 11.89 5.32
C LEU A 218 -10.69 11.23 4.07
N ILE A 219 -9.36 11.03 3.99
CA ILE A 219 -8.77 10.37 2.83
C ILE A 219 -9.25 8.92 2.67
N ASN A 220 -9.40 8.17 3.77
CA ASN A 220 -9.94 6.82 3.71
C ASN A 220 -11.39 6.80 3.22
N ILE A 221 -12.24 7.75 3.63
CA ILE A 221 -13.61 7.89 3.12
C ILE A 221 -13.60 8.17 1.61
N VAL A 222 -12.77 9.11 1.16
CA VAL A 222 -12.64 9.44 -0.27
C VAL A 222 -12.22 8.20 -1.07
N VAL A 223 -11.23 7.46 -0.58
CA VAL A 223 -10.77 6.22 -1.24
C VAL A 223 -11.86 5.16 -1.28
N VAL A 224 -12.60 4.95 -0.17
CA VAL A 224 -13.72 3.99 -0.15
C VAL A 224 -14.78 4.36 -1.19
N ILE A 225 -15.13 5.66 -1.28
CA ILE A 225 -16.10 6.13 -2.27
C ILE A 225 -15.59 5.88 -3.69
N ALA A 226 -14.35 6.27 -3.99
CA ALA A 226 -13.73 6.07 -5.30
C ALA A 226 -13.68 4.58 -5.69
N MET A 227 -13.26 3.73 -4.76
CA MET A 227 -13.18 2.28 -4.99
C MET A 227 -14.57 1.65 -5.18
N ARG A 228 -15.59 2.08 -4.45
CA ARG A 228 -16.97 1.63 -4.69
C ARG A 228 -17.49 1.98 -6.08
N PHE A 229 -17.14 3.16 -6.60
CA PHE A 229 -17.46 3.51 -8.00
C PHE A 229 -16.75 2.58 -8.97
N LEU A 230 -15.48 2.29 -8.74
CA LEU A 230 -14.71 1.37 -9.57
C LEU A 230 -15.27 -0.06 -9.50
N GLU A 231 -15.61 -0.55 -8.32
CA GLU A 231 -16.27 -1.86 -8.11
C GLU A 231 -17.58 -1.98 -8.91
N ARG A 232 -18.43 -0.95 -8.84
CA ARG A 232 -19.70 -0.92 -9.60
C ARG A 232 -19.46 -0.91 -11.11
N ALA A 233 -18.49 -0.14 -11.59
CA ALA A 233 -18.15 -0.06 -13.01
C ALA A 233 -17.63 -1.39 -13.56
N LEU A 234 -16.96 -2.21 -12.72
CA LEU A 234 -16.38 -3.49 -13.08
C LEU A 234 -17.28 -4.69 -12.74
N ALA A 235 -18.42 -4.48 -12.07
CA ALA A 235 -19.32 -5.55 -11.65
C ALA A 235 -19.86 -6.35 -12.85
N VAL A 236 -19.89 -7.68 -12.71
CA VAL A 236 -20.49 -8.58 -13.69
C VAL A 236 -21.89 -8.93 -13.20
N PRO A 237 -22.95 -8.59 -13.98
CA PRO A 237 -24.30 -8.98 -13.62
C PRO A 237 -24.43 -10.50 -13.41
N GLY A 238 -25.00 -10.89 -12.26
CA GLY A 238 -25.24 -12.31 -11.93
C GLY A 238 -24.07 -13.10 -11.33
N TYR A 239 -22.87 -12.51 -11.18
CA TYR A 239 -21.70 -13.24 -10.64
C TYR A 239 -21.27 -12.81 -9.24
N ILE A 240 -21.59 -11.60 -8.81
CA ILE A 240 -21.28 -11.09 -7.46
C ILE A 240 -22.56 -10.59 -6.83
N GLY A 241 -23.02 -11.31 -5.80
CA GLY A 241 -24.00 -10.88 -4.80
C GLY A 241 -25.13 -9.99 -5.31
N GLY A 242 -25.96 -10.47 -6.19
CA GLY A 242 -27.22 -9.83 -6.46
C GLY A 242 -28.08 -9.77 -5.20
N LYS A 243 -28.14 -8.62 -4.56
CA LYS A 243 -29.32 -8.09 -3.85
C LYS A 243 -29.45 -6.65 -4.21
#